data_9d0c533a7fe0b8852022defdf4c857d5
#
_entry.id   9d0c533a7fe0b8852022defdf4c857d5
#
_cell.length_a   1.000
_cell.length_b   1.000
_cell.length_c   1.000
_cell.angle_alpha   90.00
_cell.angle_beta   90.00
_cell.angle_gamma   90.00
#
_symmetry.space_group_name_H-M   'P 1'
#
loop_
_entity.id
_entity.type
_entity.pdbx_description
1 polymer ?
#
loop_
_entity_poly.entity_id
_entity_poly.type
_entity_poly.pdbx_seq_one_letter_code
_entity_poly.pdbx_strand_id
1 'polypeptide(L)'
;MASLFLAPDLAAFADTLPILQLRYSADTGANIVAVGQYASRQDYVSDNLAGSRMRVQIPGLPERSNLADFQVDTNGDVLFALDIGVSLGGTYFYPADVIKYSGGTFSKAFDAVAAGVPKGVHCDGVARLDTNSKLLLSFDRTFAANGFTVRPADVMLITAGAFSAKKLDAQALGFSSALNIVGIDAMGTHTDLLVAFDSAGTVGGVTFTRNDLLSVHLPSGVWTKRYALSSFSDRWNTAHVDGVAALNDTLFKDGFE
;
A
#
# COMPACT_ATOMS: atom_id res chain seq x y z
N MET A 1 -29.85 47.82 1.58
CA MET A 1 -29.31 46.66 2.29
C MET A 1 -29.43 45.45 1.37
N ALA A 2 -28.34 45.05 0.72
CA ALA A 2 -28.32 43.90 -0.15
C ALA A 2 -27.85 42.71 0.68
N SER A 3 -28.71 41.71 0.80
CA SER A 3 -28.42 40.44 1.46
C SER A 3 -27.53 39.59 0.56
N LEU A 4 -26.30 39.36 0.98
CA LEU A 4 -25.33 38.45 0.32
C LEU A 4 -25.75 37.02 0.68
N PHE A 5 -26.42 36.33 -0.23
CA PHE A 5 -26.61 34.89 -0.12
C PHE A 5 -25.26 34.22 -0.40
N LEU A 6 -24.59 33.73 0.63
CA LEU A 6 -23.53 32.76 0.51
C LEU A 6 -24.15 31.46 -0.04
N ALA A 7 -23.76 31.09 -1.27
CA ALA A 7 -24.05 29.76 -1.80
C ALA A 7 -23.38 28.72 -0.88
N PRO A 8 -24.07 27.60 -0.57
CA PRO A 8 -23.44 26.54 0.19
C PRO A 8 -22.27 26.00 -0.65
N ASP A 9 -21.11 25.94 -0.02
CA ASP A 9 -19.95 25.22 -0.52
C ASP A 9 -20.41 23.80 -0.93
N LEU A 10 -20.49 23.56 -2.22
CA LEU A 10 -20.56 22.22 -2.76
C LEU A 10 -19.22 21.57 -2.41
N ALA A 11 -19.17 20.90 -1.25
CA ALA A 11 -18.12 19.96 -0.94
C ALA A 11 -18.05 19.03 -2.15
N ALA A 12 -16.99 19.17 -2.94
CA ALA A 12 -16.70 18.28 -4.03
C ALA A 12 -16.63 16.87 -3.42
N PHE A 13 -17.69 16.09 -3.63
CA PHE A 13 -17.62 14.66 -3.37
C PHE A 13 -16.46 14.17 -4.24
N ALA A 14 -15.36 13.81 -3.60
CA ALA A 14 -14.29 13.11 -4.25
C ALA A 14 -14.94 11.88 -4.88
N ASP A 15 -14.97 11.84 -6.19
CA ASP A 15 -15.56 10.74 -6.98
C ASP A 15 -14.59 9.57 -6.84
N THR A 16 -14.66 8.90 -5.67
CA THR A 16 -13.81 7.74 -5.38
C THR A 16 -14.34 6.60 -6.22
N LEU A 17 -13.60 6.32 -7.29
CA LEU A 17 -13.90 5.20 -8.18
C LEU A 17 -14.11 3.91 -7.38
N PRO A 18 -15.10 3.09 -7.75
CA PRO A 18 -15.34 1.83 -7.09
C PRO A 18 -14.11 0.93 -7.24
N ILE A 19 -13.69 0.29 -6.16
CA ILE A 19 -12.69 -0.77 -6.22
C ILE A 19 -13.41 -2.03 -6.70
N LEU A 20 -12.98 -2.59 -7.84
CA LEU A 20 -13.56 -3.80 -8.42
C LEU A 20 -12.92 -5.07 -7.87
N GLN A 21 -11.66 -4.99 -7.48
CA GLN A 21 -10.91 -6.08 -6.92
C GLN A 21 -9.97 -5.54 -5.86
N LEU A 22 -9.94 -6.19 -4.72
CA LEU A 22 -9.00 -5.92 -3.64
C LEU A 22 -8.01 -7.07 -3.54
N ARG A 23 -6.72 -6.76 -3.41
CA ARG A 23 -5.67 -7.71 -3.10
C ARG A 23 -5.04 -7.32 -1.78
N TYR A 24 -4.74 -8.30 -0.95
CA TYR A 24 -4.14 -8.07 0.37
C TYR A 24 -3.26 -9.23 0.80
N SER A 25 -2.21 -8.92 1.55
CA SER A 25 -1.38 -9.87 2.29
C SER A 25 -1.68 -9.76 3.79
N ALA A 26 -1.20 -10.72 4.56
CA ALA A 26 -1.36 -10.74 6.01
C ALA A 26 -0.03 -11.06 6.70
N ASP A 27 0.19 -10.43 7.86
CA ASP A 27 1.39 -10.59 8.72
C ASP A 27 1.61 -12.01 9.21
N THR A 28 0.54 -12.79 9.25
CA THR A 28 0.57 -14.20 9.65
C THR A 28 -0.19 -15.05 8.67
N GLY A 29 0.22 -16.30 8.51
CA GLY A 29 -0.56 -17.24 7.72
C GLY A 29 -1.93 -17.49 8.34
N ALA A 30 -2.99 -17.38 7.54
CA ALA A 30 -4.37 -17.51 8.00
C ALA A 30 -5.29 -18.11 6.93
N ASN A 31 -6.43 -18.65 7.36
CA ASN A 31 -7.48 -19.16 6.47
C ASN A 31 -8.39 -18.02 5.98
N ILE A 32 -7.84 -16.99 5.38
CA ILE A 32 -8.57 -15.80 4.94
C ILE A 32 -9.14 -15.90 3.51
N VAL A 33 -8.78 -16.94 2.76
CA VAL A 33 -9.25 -17.16 1.38
C VAL A 33 -10.63 -17.77 1.35
N ALA A 34 -10.78 -18.98 1.90
CA ALA A 34 -12.04 -19.71 2.03
C ALA A 34 -11.91 -20.73 3.16
N VAL A 35 -13.01 -21.41 3.49
CA VAL A 35 -12.96 -22.50 4.48
C VAL A 35 -11.99 -23.58 3.98
N GLY A 36 -10.94 -23.84 4.79
CA GLY A 36 -9.90 -24.84 4.48
C GLY A 36 -8.81 -24.38 3.50
N GLN A 37 -8.85 -23.13 3.03
CA GLN A 37 -7.77 -22.58 2.20
C GLN A 37 -6.90 -21.62 3.02
N TYR A 38 -5.67 -22.02 3.22
CA TYR A 38 -4.67 -21.28 3.99
C TYR A 38 -3.84 -20.39 3.05
N ALA A 39 -3.75 -19.10 3.34
CA ALA A 39 -2.75 -18.22 2.76
C ALA A 39 -1.59 -18.08 3.75
N SER A 40 -0.37 -18.33 3.30
CA SER A 40 0.83 -18.06 4.09
C SER A 40 1.18 -16.57 4.01
N ARG A 41 2.02 -16.07 4.90
CA ARG A 41 2.43 -14.66 4.91
C ARG A 41 3.26 -14.22 3.69
N GLN A 42 3.70 -15.15 2.87
CA GLN A 42 4.35 -14.87 1.57
C GLN A 42 3.38 -14.84 0.39
N ASP A 43 2.11 -15.11 0.64
CA ASP A 43 1.05 -15.11 -0.36
C ASP A 43 0.25 -13.82 -0.27
N TYR A 44 -0.40 -13.46 -1.36
CA TYR A 44 -1.50 -12.50 -1.30
C TYR A 44 -2.80 -13.15 -1.73
N VAL A 45 -3.90 -12.56 -1.30
CA VAL A 45 -5.25 -12.97 -1.66
C VAL A 45 -5.83 -11.96 -2.62
N SER A 46 -6.41 -12.45 -3.70
CA SER A 46 -7.17 -11.65 -4.66
C SER A 46 -8.65 -11.87 -4.40
N ASP A 47 -9.37 -10.81 -4.05
CA ASP A 47 -10.79 -10.79 -3.67
C ASP A 47 -11.57 -9.94 -4.67
N ASN A 48 -12.56 -10.52 -5.33
CA ASN A 48 -13.41 -9.79 -6.28
C ASN A 48 -14.55 -9.01 -5.59
N LEU A 49 -14.54 -8.94 -4.25
CA LEU A 49 -15.56 -8.28 -3.42
C LEU A 49 -16.99 -8.80 -3.61
N ALA A 50 -17.17 -9.86 -4.41
CA ALA A 50 -18.42 -10.55 -4.66
C ALA A 50 -18.43 -11.98 -4.07
N GLY A 51 -17.48 -12.27 -3.17
CA GLY A 51 -17.39 -13.54 -2.43
C GLY A 51 -16.42 -14.56 -3.02
N SER A 52 -15.73 -14.26 -4.13
CA SER A 52 -14.67 -15.14 -4.68
C SER A 52 -13.30 -14.64 -4.27
N ARG A 53 -12.53 -15.50 -3.61
CA ARG A 53 -11.17 -15.22 -3.14
C ARG A 53 -10.22 -16.27 -3.65
N MET A 54 -9.05 -15.85 -4.09
CA MET A 54 -8.03 -16.73 -4.62
C MET A 54 -6.68 -16.41 -3.99
N ARG A 55 -5.98 -17.43 -3.50
CA ARG A 55 -4.60 -17.33 -3.08
C ARG A 55 -3.69 -17.21 -4.30
N VAL A 56 -2.77 -16.27 -4.26
CA VAL A 56 -1.75 -16.08 -5.29
C VAL A 56 -0.38 -16.13 -4.65
N GLN A 57 0.54 -16.84 -5.30
CA GLN A 57 1.92 -16.99 -4.85
C GLN A 57 2.86 -16.30 -5.84
N ILE A 58 3.89 -15.65 -5.32
CA ILE A 58 5.03 -15.20 -6.12
C ILE A 58 6.03 -16.35 -6.14
N PRO A 59 6.28 -17.00 -7.30
CA PRO A 59 7.16 -18.16 -7.37
C PRO A 59 8.58 -17.81 -6.92
N GLY A 60 9.21 -18.73 -6.18
CA GLY A 60 10.62 -18.60 -5.77
C GLY A 60 10.86 -17.79 -4.51
N LEU A 61 9.83 -17.29 -3.84
CA LEU A 61 9.99 -16.68 -2.52
C LEU A 61 10.28 -17.73 -1.44
N PRO A 62 11.21 -17.44 -0.50
CA PRO A 62 11.47 -18.34 0.62
C PRO A 62 10.25 -18.48 1.54
N GLU A 63 9.98 -19.69 2.04
CA GLU A 63 8.83 -19.99 2.91
C GLU A 63 8.73 -19.14 4.19
N ARG A 64 9.84 -18.52 4.62
CA ARG A 64 9.90 -17.71 5.84
C ARG A 64 9.81 -16.21 5.60
N SER A 65 9.74 -15.78 4.32
CA SER A 65 9.53 -14.38 4.02
C SER A 65 8.10 -13.95 4.36
N ASN A 66 7.93 -12.72 4.78
CA ASN A 66 6.66 -12.03 4.88
C ASN A 66 6.56 -11.00 3.75
N LEU A 67 5.46 -11.02 3.03
CA LEU A 67 5.16 -10.06 1.99
C LEU A 67 4.62 -8.80 2.66
N ALA A 68 5.50 -7.82 2.88
CA ALA A 68 5.17 -6.60 3.59
C ALA A 68 4.13 -5.78 2.81
N ASP A 69 4.40 -5.50 1.53
CA ASP A 69 3.40 -4.90 0.63
C ASP A 69 3.74 -5.24 -0.83
N PHE A 70 2.77 -5.02 -1.71
CA PHE A 70 2.92 -5.41 -3.11
C PHE A 70 1.96 -4.64 -4.02
N GLN A 71 2.32 -4.57 -5.29
CA GLN A 71 1.46 -4.12 -6.38
C GLN A 71 1.57 -5.07 -7.57
N VAL A 72 0.46 -5.33 -8.25
CA VAL A 72 0.41 -6.17 -9.44
C VAL A 72 0.00 -5.33 -10.63
N ASP A 73 0.83 -5.32 -11.65
CA ASP A 73 0.55 -4.61 -12.90
C ASP A 73 -0.43 -5.38 -13.80
N THR A 74 -0.97 -4.70 -14.79
CA THR A 74 -1.88 -5.29 -15.80
C THR A 74 -1.25 -6.39 -16.63
N ASN A 75 0.08 -6.36 -16.81
CA ASN A 75 0.84 -7.41 -17.50
C ASN A 75 1.23 -8.60 -16.61
N GLY A 76 0.85 -8.57 -15.33
CA GLY A 76 1.17 -9.61 -14.35
C GLY A 76 2.52 -9.45 -13.65
N ASP A 77 3.28 -8.38 -13.91
CA ASP A 77 4.46 -8.04 -13.13
C ASP A 77 4.06 -7.70 -11.70
N VAL A 78 4.88 -8.09 -10.73
CA VAL A 78 4.66 -7.79 -9.31
C VAL A 78 5.80 -6.95 -8.78
N LEU A 79 5.47 -5.81 -8.18
CA LEU A 79 6.37 -5.05 -7.30
C LEU A 79 6.06 -5.43 -5.86
N PHE A 80 7.07 -5.65 -5.04
CA PHE A 80 6.83 -6.00 -3.63
C PHE A 80 8.04 -5.70 -2.75
N ALA A 81 7.79 -5.63 -1.44
CA ALA A 81 8.79 -5.59 -0.39
C ALA A 81 8.66 -6.82 0.52
N LEU A 82 9.75 -7.21 1.16
CA LEU A 82 9.78 -8.31 2.11
C LEU A 82 10.31 -7.82 3.46
N ASP A 83 9.82 -8.40 4.55
CA ASP A 83 10.27 -8.09 5.92
C ASP A 83 11.68 -8.57 6.25
N ILE A 84 12.28 -9.40 5.40
CA ILE A 84 13.63 -9.95 5.60
C ILE A 84 14.51 -9.74 4.38
N GLY A 85 15.83 -9.69 4.60
CA GLY A 85 16.79 -9.73 3.51
C GLY A 85 16.88 -11.12 2.90
N VAL A 86 16.84 -11.20 1.56
CA VAL A 86 16.82 -12.47 0.82
C VAL A 86 17.75 -12.43 -0.39
N SER A 87 18.19 -13.62 -0.83
CA SER A 87 18.87 -13.80 -2.12
C SER A 87 17.92 -14.47 -3.11
N LEU A 88 17.58 -13.78 -4.19
CA LEU A 88 16.69 -14.26 -5.25
C LEU A 88 17.42 -14.13 -6.60
N GLY A 89 17.46 -15.21 -7.38
CA GLY A 89 18.12 -15.18 -8.68
C GLY A 89 19.59 -14.75 -8.64
N GLY A 90 20.31 -14.98 -7.53
CA GLY A 90 21.71 -14.57 -7.34
C GLY A 90 21.91 -13.12 -6.90
N THR A 91 20.87 -12.34 -6.75
CA THR A 91 20.91 -10.96 -6.25
C THR A 91 20.43 -10.92 -4.80
N TYR A 92 21.15 -10.17 -3.94
CA TYR A 92 20.72 -9.92 -2.56
C TYR A 92 19.85 -8.68 -2.50
N PHE A 93 18.71 -8.81 -1.83
CA PHE A 93 17.74 -7.74 -1.57
C PHE A 93 17.68 -7.46 -0.07
N TYR A 94 17.81 -6.18 0.32
CA TYR A 94 17.60 -5.73 1.69
C TYR A 94 16.11 -5.56 1.97
N PRO A 95 15.66 -5.55 3.24
CA PRO A 95 14.23 -5.40 3.58
C PRO A 95 13.58 -4.10 3.09
N ALA A 96 14.37 -3.06 2.87
CA ALA A 96 13.87 -1.79 2.33
C ALA A 96 13.88 -1.71 0.80
N ASP A 97 14.44 -2.72 0.09
CA ASP A 97 14.43 -2.74 -1.37
C ASP A 97 13.04 -3.07 -1.90
N VAL A 98 12.64 -2.42 -2.99
CA VAL A 98 11.47 -2.86 -3.76
C VAL A 98 11.95 -3.80 -4.85
N ILE A 99 11.37 -5.00 -4.86
CA ILE A 99 11.68 -6.07 -5.78
C ILE A 99 10.64 -6.07 -6.90
N LYS A 100 11.08 -6.20 -8.14
CA LYS A 100 10.22 -6.50 -9.29
C LYS A 100 10.38 -7.97 -9.66
N TYR A 101 9.26 -8.69 -9.74
CA TYR A 101 9.15 -10.00 -10.36
C TYR A 101 8.47 -9.88 -11.71
N SER A 102 9.14 -10.29 -12.79
CA SER A 102 8.64 -10.19 -14.15
C SER A 102 9.20 -11.36 -14.98
N GLY A 103 8.32 -12.12 -15.63
CA GLY A 103 8.72 -13.22 -16.51
C GLY A 103 9.63 -14.27 -15.87
N GLY A 104 9.47 -14.54 -14.56
CA GLY A 104 10.32 -15.50 -13.82
C GLY A 104 11.63 -14.92 -13.28
N THR A 105 11.86 -13.61 -13.43
CA THR A 105 13.12 -12.95 -13.04
C THR A 105 12.87 -11.92 -11.93
N PHE A 106 13.79 -11.86 -10.96
CA PHE A 106 13.79 -10.85 -9.90
C PHE A 106 14.81 -9.75 -10.23
N SER A 107 14.41 -8.50 -10.02
CA SER A 107 15.28 -7.32 -10.16
C SER A 107 14.92 -6.26 -9.14
N LYS A 108 15.83 -5.31 -8.87
CA LYS A 108 15.54 -4.16 -8.01
C LYS A 108 14.77 -3.10 -8.79
N ALA A 109 13.56 -2.78 -8.33
CA ALA A 109 12.82 -1.60 -8.76
C ALA A 109 13.25 -0.35 -7.97
N PHE A 110 13.68 -0.55 -6.71
CA PHE A 110 14.28 0.47 -5.86
C PHE A 110 15.42 -0.14 -5.05
N ASP A 111 16.60 0.45 -5.13
CA ASP A 111 17.76 0.10 -4.30
C ASP A 111 17.82 1.06 -3.11
N ALA A 112 17.31 0.60 -1.97
CA ALA A 112 17.17 1.40 -0.77
C ALA A 112 18.53 1.89 -0.24
N VAL A 113 19.55 1.02 -0.27
CA VAL A 113 20.88 1.37 0.21
C VAL A 113 21.54 2.44 -0.67
N ALA A 114 21.39 2.32 -1.99
CA ALA A 114 21.88 3.35 -2.92
C ALA A 114 21.13 4.68 -2.75
N ALA A 115 19.86 4.66 -2.33
CA ALA A 115 19.05 5.84 -2.02
C ALA A 115 19.32 6.41 -0.62
N GLY A 116 20.24 5.83 0.17
CA GLY A 116 20.59 6.30 1.50
C GLY A 116 19.73 5.77 2.64
N VAL A 117 18.90 4.76 2.40
CA VAL A 117 18.11 4.10 3.46
C VAL A 117 19.02 3.20 4.29
N PRO A 118 19.00 3.29 5.63
CA PRO A 118 19.78 2.40 6.49
C PRO A 118 19.36 0.94 6.33
N LYS A 119 20.33 0.00 6.34
CA LYS A 119 20.08 -1.44 6.10
C LYS A 119 19.11 -2.12 7.08
N GLY A 120 18.89 -1.54 8.25
CA GLY A 120 17.95 -2.06 9.25
C GLY A 120 16.54 -1.47 9.15
N VAL A 121 16.25 -0.68 8.13
CA VAL A 121 14.90 -0.16 7.81
C VAL A 121 14.21 -1.17 6.91
N HIS A 122 12.88 -1.33 7.07
CA HIS A 122 12.04 -2.12 6.19
C HIS A 122 11.13 -1.20 5.36
N CYS A 123 10.83 -1.60 4.14
CA CYS A 123 9.80 -0.97 3.33
C CYS A 123 8.49 -1.67 3.64
N ASP A 124 7.51 -0.92 4.14
CA ASP A 124 6.23 -1.44 4.59
C ASP A 124 5.10 -1.15 3.59
N GLY A 125 5.27 -0.16 2.71
CA GLY A 125 4.26 0.19 1.71
C GLY A 125 4.88 0.43 0.33
N VAL A 126 4.26 -0.14 -0.71
CA VAL A 126 4.73 -0.08 -2.10
C VAL A 126 3.57 0.19 -3.05
N ALA A 127 3.59 1.35 -3.71
CA ALA A 127 2.69 1.62 -4.83
C ALA A 127 3.45 2.23 -6.01
N ARG A 128 3.00 1.95 -7.23
CA ARG A 128 3.51 2.57 -8.45
C ARG A 128 2.59 3.74 -8.84
N LEU A 129 3.16 4.88 -9.21
CA LEU A 129 2.39 6.02 -9.72
C LEU A 129 2.28 6.03 -11.24
N ASP A 130 3.28 5.49 -11.94
CA ASP A 130 3.29 5.49 -13.40
C ASP A 130 4.26 4.41 -13.93
N THR A 131 4.28 4.25 -15.25
CA THR A 131 5.22 3.36 -15.94
C THR A 131 6.67 3.87 -15.93
N ASN A 132 6.89 5.12 -15.50
CA ASN A 132 8.18 5.84 -15.58
C ASN A 132 8.98 5.77 -14.27
N SER A 133 8.89 4.68 -13.53
CA SER A 133 9.69 4.43 -12.32
C SER A 133 9.41 5.39 -11.15
N LYS A 134 8.22 5.96 -11.08
CA LYS A 134 7.77 6.67 -9.89
C LYS A 134 7.07 5.72 -8.94
N LEU A 135 7.58 5.64 -7.70
CA LEU A 135 7.03 4.81 -6.65
C LEU A 135 6.56 5.68 -5.49
N LEU A 136 5.59 5.19 -4.76
CA LEU A 136 5.25 5.63 -3.41
C LEU A 136 5.71 4.56 -2.43
N LEU A 137 6.44 4.97 -1.40
CA LEU A 137 6.97 4.05 -0.39
C LEU A 137 6.69 4.55 1.01
N SER A 138 6.39 3.64 1.93
CA SER A 138 6.44 3.85 3.39
C SER A 138 7.47 2.93 4.03
N PHE A 139 7.86 3.22 5.29
CA PHE A 139 8.94 2.51 5.96
C PHE A 139 8.65 2.35 7.46
N ASP A 140 9.14 1.28 8.07
CA ASP A 140 8.85 0.87 9.46
C ASP A 140 9.40 1.81 10.55
N ARG A 141 10.39 2.67 10.24
CA ARG A 141 11.05 3.50 11.25
C ARG A 141 11.56 4.82 10.71
N THR A 142 11.86 5.73 11.63
CA THR A 142 12.38 7.05 11.30
C THR A 142 13.85 6.97 10.87
N PHE A 143 14.16 7.62 9.75
CA PHE A 143 15.53 7.82 9.26
C PHE A 143 15.64 9.13 8.47
N ALA A 144 16.87 9.50 8.11
CA ALA A 144 17.15 10.66 7.24
C ALA A 144 17.78 10.17 5.93
N ALA A 145 17.25 10.64 4.80
CA ALA A 145 17.80 10.40 3.47
C ALA A 145 17.49 11.58 2.53
N ASN A 146 18.46 11.99 1.71
CA ASN A 146 18.31 13.04 0.69
C ASN A 146 17.66 14.36 1.21
N GLY A 147 17.98 14.76 2.45
CA GLY A 147 17.41 15.97 3.06
C GLY A 147 16.01 15.81 3.64
N PHE A 148 15.42 14.62 3.57
CA PHE A 148 14.15 14.30 4.22
C PHE A 148 14.37 13.59 5.55
N THR A 149 13.54 13.91 6.56
CA THR A 149 13.27 13.02 7.69
C THR A 149 12.03 12.22 7.34
N VAL A 150 12.19 10.92 7.14
CA VAL A 150 11.13 9.96 6.85
C VAL A 150 10.64 9.34 8.15
N ARG A 151 9.34 9.20 8.33
CA ARG A 151 8.69 8.61 9.51
C ARG A 151 7.81 7.44 9.11
N PRO A 152 7.45 6.54 10.03
CA PRO A 152 6.65 5.34 9.73
C PRO A 152 5.29 5.59 9.05
N ALA A 153 4.66 6.72 9.31
CA ALA A 153 3.39 7.06 8.67
C ALA A 153 3.52 8.06 7.50
N ASP A 154 4.76 8.35 7.05
CA ASP A 154 4.98 9.16 5.83
C ASP A 154 4.86 8.28 4.58
N VAL A 155 4.32 8.86 3.50
CA VAL A 155 4.40 8.27 2.16
C VAL A 155 5.33 9.12 1.30
N MET A 156 6.41 8.51 0.87
CA MET A 156 7.46 9.15 0.09
C MET A 156 7.28 8.91 -1.40
N LEU A 157 7.42 9.98 -2.20
CA LEU A 157 7.56 9.85 -3.65
C LEU A 157 9.02 9.58 -3.99
N ILE A 158 9.25 8.50 -4.72
CA ILE A 158 10.53 8.14 -5.32
C ILE A 158 10.46 8.44 -6.81
N THR A 159 11.45 9.15 -7.33
CA THR A 159 11.59 9.44 -8.76
C THR A 159 13.00 9.09 -9.19
N ALA A 160 13.14 8.26 -10.21
CA ALA A 160 14.43 7.79 -10.72
C ALA A 160 15.34 7.20 -9.61
N GLY A 161 14.75 6.44 -8.67
CA GLY A 161 15.48 5.80 -7.58
C GLY A 161 15.88 6.69 -6.41
N ALA A 162 15.43 7.95 -6.36
CA ALA A 162 15.75 8.91 -5.29
C ALA A 162 14.49 9.48 -4.63
N PHE A 163 14.60 9.82 -3.34
CA PHE A 163 13.54 10.55 -2.62
C PHE A 163 13.35 11.94 -3.25
N SER A 164 12.11 12.27 -3.63
CA SER A 164 11.80 13.52 -4.31
C SER A 164 10.76 14.41 -3.61
N ALA A 165 9.81 13.82 -2.87
CA ALA A 165 8.83 14.56 -2.09
C ALA A 165 8.17 13.66 -1.03
N LYS A 166 7.53 14.26 -0.03
CA LYS A 166 6.50 13.60 0.77
C LYS A 166 5.15 13.78 0.09
N LYS A 167 4.45 12.69 -0.18
CA LYS A 167 3.07 12.71 -0.66
C LYS A 167 2.07 12.73 0.49
N LEU A 168 2.45 12.09 1.60
CA LEU A 168 1.75 12.20 2.86
C LEU A 168 2.79 12.49 3.94
N ASP A 169 2.65 13.62 4.62
CA ASP A 169 3.51 14.02 5.73
C ASP A 169 2.73 13.85 7.03
N ALA A 170 2.99 12.75 7.73
CA ALA A 170 2.32 12.39 8.96
C ALA A 170 2.43 13.47 10.04
N GLN A 171 3.59 14.15 10.12
CA GLN A 171 3.79 15.22 11.09
C GLN A 171 2.94 16.45 10.76
N ALA A 172 2.89 16.85 9.50
CA ALA A 172 2.08 17.98 9.06
C ALA A 172 0.58 17.73 9.25
N LEU A 173 0.16 16.46 9.15
CA LEU A 173 -1.22 16.02 9.36
C LEU A 173 -1.55 15.74 10.83
N GLY A 174 -0.59 15.89 11.74
CA GLY A 174 -0.80 15.67 13.17
C GLY A 174 -1.02 14.22 13.57
N PHE A 175 -0.49 13.26 12.81
CA PHE A 175 -0.59 11.85 13.15
C PHE A 175 0.17 11.53 14.44
N SER A 176 -0.36 10.56 15.19
CA SER A 176 0.40 9.97 16.30
C SER A 176 1.70 9.37 15.79
N SER A 177 2.80 9.57 16.51
CA SER A 177 4.09 8.95 16.21
C SER A 177 4.08 7.43 16.39
N ALA A 178 3.01 6.88 16.96
CA ALA A 178 2.82 5.44 17.11
C ALA A 178 2.19 4.78 15.86
N LEU A 179 1.70 5.57 14.89
CA LEU A 179 1.13 5.02 13.67
C LEU A 179 2.24 4.64 12.68
N ASN A 180 2.08 3.48 12.08
CA ASN A 180 2.89 3.00 10.97
C ASN A 180 1.98 2.59 9.81
N ILE A 181 2.32 3.00 8.59
CA ILE A 181 1.64 2.58 7.37
C ILE A 181 2.29 1.28 6.89
N VAL A 182 1.48 0.22 6.79
CA VAL A 182 1.94 -1.12 6.38
C VAL A 182 1.47 -1.54 4.99
N GLY A 183 0.64 -0.74 4.35
CA GLY A 183 0.22 -1.00 2.97
C GLY A 183 -0.29 0.27 2.33
N ILE A 184 0.04 0.47 1.06
CA ILE A 184 -0.42 1.60 0.26
C ILE A 184 -0.73 1.18 -1.16
N ASP A 185 -1.75 1.80 -1.75
CA ASP A 185 -1.96 1.77 -3.19
C ASP A 185 -2.43 3.13 -3.70
N ALA A 186 -2.04 3.45 -4.93
CA ALA A 186 -2.45 4.68 -5.61
C ALA A 186 -3.69 4.40 -6.45
N MET A 187 -4.79 5.09 -6.15
CA MET A 187 -6.07 4.86 -6.81
C MET A 187 -6.38 5.94 -7.85
N GLY A 188 -7.13 5.55 -8.88
CA GLY A 188 -7.66 6.45 -9.88
C GLY A 188 -6.58 7.26 -10.62
N THR A 189 -6.69 8.58 -10.62
CA THR A 189 -5.72 9.51 -11.21
C THR A 189 -4.52 9.78 -10.28
N HIS A 190 -4.26 8.89 -9.32
CA HIS A 190 -3.19 9.02 -8.30
C HIS A 190 -3.38 10.20 -7.34
N THR A 191 -4.60 10.70 -7.22
CA THR A 191 -4.99 11.71 -6.24
C THR A 191 -5.47 11.09 -4.94
N ASP A 192 -5.84 9.81 -4.96
CA ASP A 192 -6.28 9.05 -3.81
C ASP A 192 -5.29 7.93 -3.48
N LEU A 193 -5.05 7.73 -2.19
CA LEU A 193 -4.31 6.58 -1.68
C LEU A 193 -5.25 5.67 -0.90
N LEU A 194 -5.14 4.37 -1.12
CA LEU A 194 -5.62 3.36 -0.20
C LEU A 194 -4.50 3.08 0.79
N VAL A 195 -4.83 3.03 2.08
CA VAL A 195 -3.84 2.95 3.17
C VAL A 195 -4.28 1.93 4.20
N ALA A 196 -3.33 1.09 4.64
CA ALA A 196 -3.44 0.22 5.79
C ALA A 196 -2.47 0.65 6.89
N PHE A 197 -2.88 0.53 8.17
CA PHE A 197 -2.06 0.83 9.33
C PHE A 197 -1.86 -0.43 10.19
N ASP A 198 -0.70 -0.55 10.83
CA ASP A 198 -0.37 -1.66 11.74
C ASP A 198 -1.15 -1.65 13.07
N SER A 199 -1.71 -0.51 13.42
CA SER A 199 -2.37 -0.29 14.71
C SER A 199 -3.69 0.48 14.53
N ALA A 200 -4.56 0.42 15.55
CA ALA A 200 -5.75 1.22 15.61
C ALA A 200 -5.42 2.69 15.88
N GLY A 201 -6.24 3.60 15.34
CA GLY A 201 -6.01 5.02 15.53
C GLY A 201 -7.14 5.91 15.03
N THR A 202 -6.80 7.19 14.89
CA THR A 202 -7.69 8.21 14.30
C THR A 202 -6.85 9.10 13.39
N VAL A 203 -7.30 9.29 12.15
CA VAL A 203 -6.70 10.21 11.17
C VAL A 203 -7.80 11.01 10.49
N GLY A 204 -7.62 12.31 10.34
CA GLY A 204 -8.63 13.18 9.71
C GLY A 204 -10.05 13.05 10.31
N GLY A 205 -10.17 12.73 11.62
CA GLY A 205 -11.44 12.49 12.29
C GLY A 205 -12.03 11.08 12.08
N VAL A 206 -11.40 10.22 11.29
CA VAL A 206 -11.85 8.83 11.05
C VAL A 206 -11.14 7.90 12.02
N THR A 207 -11.91 7.21 12.87
CA THR A 207 -11.40 6.17 13.77
C THR A 207 -11.40 4.83 13.06
N PHE A 208 -10.31 4.07 13.22
CA PHE A 208 -10.08 2.81 12.53
C PHE A 208 -9.37 1.78 13.43
N THR A 209 -9.46 0.53 13.03
CA THR A 209 -8.69 -0.60 13.56
C THR A 209 -7.60 -0.99 12.56
N ARG A 210 -6.65 -1.83 12.99
CA ARG A 210 -5.56 -2.33 12.15
C ARG A 210 -5.98 -3.21 10.96
N ASN A 211 -7.26 -3.59 10.88
CA ASN A 211 -7.84 -4.34 9.77
C ASN A 211 -8.84 -3.51 8.97
N ASP A 212 -8.82 -2.20 9.14
CA ASP A 212 -9.57 -1.28 8.31
C ASP A 212 -8.67 -0.69 7.22
N LEU A 213 -9.19 -0.64 6.00
CA LEU A 213 -8.55 0.06 4.90
C LEU A 213 -9.18 1.44 4.75
N LEU A 214 -8.33 2.46 4.73
CA LEU A 214 -8.75 3.85 4.58
C LEU A 214 -8.34 4.36 3.20
N SER A 215 -9.09 5.31 2.67
CA SER A 215 -8.61 6.14 1.56
C SER A 215 -8.40 7.57 2.03
N VAL A 216 -7.42 8.23 1.44
CA VAL A 216 -7.20 9.68 1.58
C VAL A 216 -7.15 10.33 0.22
N HIS A 217 -7.94 11.40 0.05
CA HIS A 217 -7.85 12.27 -1.11
C HIS A 217 -6.75 13.31 -0.86
N LEU A 218 -5.61 13.16 -1.52
CA LEU A 218 -4.40 13.95 -1.25
C LEU A 218 -4.61 15.48 -1.38
N PRO A 219 -5.32 16.00 -2.41
CA PRO A 219 -5.54 17.43 -2.54
C PRO A 219 -6.34 18.07 -1.40
N SER A 220 -7.32 17.37 -0.83
CA SER A 220 -8.18 17.91 0.23
C SER A 220 -7.84 17.40 1.63
N GLY A 221 -7.04 16.32 1.75
CA GLY A 221 -6.75 15.67 3.02
C GLY A 221 -7.95 14.96 3.65
N VAL A 222 -9.01 14.69 2.88
CA VAL A 222 -10.22 14.00 3.36
C VAL A 222 -9.97 12.50 3.46
N TRP A 223 -10.22 11.94 4.65
CA TRP A 223 -10.10 10.52 4.94
C TRP A 223 -11.45 9.83 4.95
N THR A 224 -11.49 8.60 4.47
CA THR A 224 -12.70 7.77 4.46
C THR A 224 -12.33 6.32 4.76
N LYS A 225 -13.09 5.65 5.64
CA LYS A 225 -12.98 4.20 5.83
C LYS A 225 -13.63 3.50 4.63
N ARG A 226 -12.84 2.73 3.88
CA ARG A 226 -13.30 2.03 2.67
C ARG A 226 -13.77 0.62 2.97
N TYR A 227 -12.99 -0.13 3.75
CA TYR A 227 -13.26 -1.52 4.07
C TYR A 227 -12.90 -1.82 5.51
N ALA A 228 -13.74 -2.63 6.16
CA ALA A 228 -13.45 -3.30 7.40
C ALA A 228 -13.24 -4.79 7.08
N LEU A 229 -12.00 -5.26 6.97
CA LEU A 229 -11.72 -6.64 6.59
C LEU A 229 -12.28 -7.65 7.59
N SER A 230 -12.38 -7.27 8.86
CA SER A 230 -13.06 -8.06 9.90
C SER A 230 -14.53 -8.35 9.57
N SER A 231 -15.18 -7.55 8.72
CA SER A 231 -16.56 -7.82 8.27
C SER A 231 -16.64 -8.94 7.22
N PHE A 232 -15.52 -9.27 6.57
CA PHE A 232 -15.46 -10.33 5.57
C PHE A 232 -15.18 -11.71 6.17
N SER A 233 -14.47 -11.74 7.32
CA SER A 233 -14.15 -12.96 8.03
C SER A 233 -13.72 -12.65 9.47
N ASP A 234 -14.22 -13.43 10.44
CA ASP A 234 -13.77 -13.39 11.84
C ASP A 234 -12.30 -13.81 12.01
N ARG A 235 -11.70 -14.40 10.99
CA ARG A 235 -10.29 -14.84 10.98
C ARG A 235 -9.30 -13.68 10.94
N TRP A 236 -9.73 -12.50 10.53
CA TRP A 236 -8.99 -11.27 10.69
C TRP A 236 -8.79 -10.85 12.17
N ASN A 237 -9.45 -11.52 13.11
CA ASN A 237 -9.19 -11.30 14.54
C ASN A 237 -7.79 -11.78 14.98
N THR A 238 -7.17 -12.69 14.21
CA THR A 238 -5.84 -13.28 14.51
C THR A 238 -4.77 -12.92 13.49
N ALA A 239 -5.13 -12.35 12.37
CA ALA A 239 -4.24 -11.87 11.32
C ALA A 239 -4.43 -10.36 11.12
N HIS A 240 -3.40 -9.67 10.64
CA HIS A 240 -3.47 -8.26 10.27
C HIS A 240 -3.10 -8.09 8.82
N VAL A 241 -3.65 -7.06 8.19
CA VAL A 241 -3.23 -6.70 6.85
C VAL A 241 -1.83 -6.11 6.90
N ASP A 242 -0.95 -6.61 6.02
CA ASP A 242 0.38 -6.05 5.79
C ASP A 242 0.40 -5.25 4.51
N GLY A 243 -0.10 -5.81 3.41
CA GLY A 243 -0.07 -5.16 2.12
C GLY A 243 -1.43 -5.09 1.45
N VAL A 244 -1.62 -4.08 0.62
CA VAL A 244 -2.87 -3.84 -0.10
C VAL A 244 -2.63 -3.32 -1.51
N ALA A 245 -3.36 -3.88 -2.47
CA ALA A 245 -3.44 -3.36 -3.83
C ALA A 245 -4.89 -3.42 -4.32
N ALA A 246 -5.34 -2.37 -5.00
CA ALA A 246 -6.70 -2.25 -5.50
C ALA A 246 -6.70 -2.17 -7.03
N LEU A 247 -7.64 -2.83 -7.67
CA LEU A 247 -7.93 -2.66 -9.09
C LEU A 247 -9.18 -1.77 -9.22
N ASN A 248 -9.01 -0.63 -9.84
CA ASN A 248 -10.07 0.34 -10.08
C ASN A 248 -10.54 0.30 -11.55
N ASP A 249 -11.76 0.77 -11.80
CA ASP A 249 -12.41 0.77 -13.13
C ASP A 249 -11.75 1.68 -14.17
N THR A 250 -10.81 2.53 -13.77
CA THR A 250 -10.17 3.49 -14.70
C THR A 250 -9.33 2.88 -15.82
N LEU A 251 -8.91 1.61 -15.66
CA LEU A 251 -8.10 0.94 -16.69
C LEU A 251 -8.90 0.55 -17.95
N PHE A 252 -10.23 0.63 -17.92
CA PHE A 252 -11.07 0.30 -19.09
C PHE A 252 -11.52 1.51 -19.90
N LYS A 253 -11.29 2.75 -19.41
CA LYS A 253 -11.71 3.95 -20.14
C LYS A 253 -10.73 4.45 -21.20
N ASP A 254 -9.47 4.07 -21.12
CA ASP A 254 -8.42 4.62 -22.00
C ASP A 254 -7.82 3.61 -22.99
N GLY A 255 -8.43 2.44 -23.22
CA GLY A 255 -7.79 1.36 -23.96
C GLY A 255 -8.58 0.62 -25.04
N PHE A 256 -9.81 1.02 -25.36
CA PHE A 256 -10.56 0.46 -26.49
C PHE A 256 -11.38 1.54 -27.22
N GLU A 257 -10.72 2.33 -28.02
CA GLU A 257 -11.27 2.90 -29.23
C GLU A 257 -10.44 2.44 -30.43
#